data_7c562ab90ff38080b22c5ab817876f6c
#
_entry.id   7c562ab90ff38080b22c5ab817876f6c
#
_cell.length_a   1.000
_cell.length_b   1.000
_cell.length_c   1.000
_cell.angle_alpha   90.00
_cell.angle_beta   90.00
_cell.angle_gamma   90.00
#
_symmetry.space_group_name_H-M   'P 1'
#
loop_
_entity.id
_entity.type
_entity.pdbx_description
1 polymer ?
#
loop_
_entity_poly.entity_id
_entity_poly.type
_entity_poly.pdbx_seq_one_letter_code
_entity_poly.pdbx_strand_id
1 'polypeptide(L)'
;GKPLPRAIEAGHLHSMILWGPPGTGKTTLAEVIARYANADVERISAVTSGVKEIREAIERARQNRNAGRRTILFVDEVHRFNKSQQDAFLPHIEDGTITFIGATTENPSFELNSALLSRARVYLLKSLSTEDIEQVLTQAMEDKTRGYGGQDIVLPDETRRAIAELVNGDARRALNTLEMMADMAEVNDSGKRVLKPELLT
;
A
#
# COMPACT_ATOMS: atom_id res chain seq x y z
N GLY A 1 -2.95 -7.03 19.45
CA GLY A 1 -1.99 -7.99 18.99
C GLY A 1 -2.19 -8.20 17.50
N LYS A 2 -1.13 -8.21 16.79
CA LYS A 2 -1.24 -8.23 15.36
C LYS A 2 -0.34 -9.31 14.81
N PRO A 3 -0.90 -10.35 14.18
CA PRO A 3 -0.10 -11.47 13.69
C PRO A 3 0.91 -11.06 12.61
N LEU A 4 0.60 -10.00 11.85
CA LEU A 4 1.43 -9.58 10.73
C LEU A 4 2.84 -9.09 11.15
N PRO A 5 3.00 -8.20 12.14
CA PRO A 5 4.35 -7.79 12.58
C PRO A 5 5.19 -8.94 13.11
N ARG A 6 4.58 -9.88 13.81
CA ARG A 6 5.29 -11.07 14.29
C ARG A 6 5.76 -11.96 13.15
N ALA A 7 4.93 -12.16 12.14
CA ALA A 7 5.30 -12.94 10.96
C ALA A 7 6.49 -12.31 10.23
N ILE A 8 6.50 -10.99 10.11
CA ILE A 8 7.60 -10.25 9.49
C ILE A 8 8.87 -10.38 10.33
N GLU A 9 8.79 -10.16 11.63
CA GLU A 9 9.93 -10.20 12.55
C GLU A 9 10.55 -11.60 12.63
N ALA A 10 9.73 -12.63 12.52
CA ALA A 10 10.21 -14.01 12.53
C ALA A 10 10.87 -14.42 11.21
N GLY A 11 10.90 -13.56 10.21
CA GLY A 11 11.46 -13.87 8.90
C GLY A 11 10.63 -14.85 8.09
N HIS A 12 9.41 -15.13 8.53
CA HIS A 12 8.50 -16.03 7.83
C HIS A 12 7.64 -15.26 6.84
N LEU A 13 8.01 -15.38 5.58
CA LEU A 13 7.21 -14.80 4.51
C LEU A 13 6.16 -15.80 4.06
N HIS A 14 4.89 -15.42 4.11
CA HIS A 14 3.77 -16.26 3.66
C HIS A 14 2.86 -15.46 2.73
N SER A 15 2.15 -16.16 1.87
CA SER A 15 1.17 -15.54 0.98
C SER A 15 -0.02 -15.00 1.77
N MET A 16 -0.58 -13.89 1.32
CA MET A 16 -1.64 -13.21 2.04
C MET A 16 -2.57 -12.44 1.12
N ILE A 17 -3.75 -12.17 1.61
CA ILE A 17 -4.74 -11.28 0.98
C ILE A 17 -4.97 -10.11 1.94
N LEU A 18 -4.73 -8.91 1.44
CA LEU A 18 -4.96 -7.67 2.18
C LEU A 18 -6.31 -7.11 1.74
N TRP A 19 -7.28 -7.16 2.64
CA TRP A 19 -8.65 -6.74 2.37
C TRP A 19 -8.97 -5.47 3.15
N GLY A 20 -9.45 -4.46 2.46
CA GLY A 20 -9.86 -3.22 3.11
C GLY A 20 -10.19 -2.13 2.12
N PRO A 21 -10.79 -1.03 2.62
CA PRO A 21 -11.13 0.10 1.79
C PRO A 21 -9.92 0.71 1.08
N PRO A 22 -10.14 1.51 0.03
CA PRO A 22 -9.04 2.26 -0.59
C PRO A 22 -8.32 3.14 0.44
N GLY A 23 -7.03 3.34 0.24
CA GLY A 23 -6.24 4.23 1.08
C GLY A 23 -5.81 3.66 2.43
N THR A 24 -6.00 2.36 2.67
CA THR A 24 -5.53 1.70 3.89
C THR A 24 -4.05 1.32 3.85
N GLY A 25 -3.36 1.64 2.75
CA GLY A 25 -1.91 1.42 2.66
C GLY A 25 -1.50 0.01 2.27
N LYS A 26 -2.34 -0.71 1.52
CA LYS A 26 -2.05 -2.10 1.10
C LYS A 26 -0.75 -2.21 0.29
N THR A 27 -0.55 -1.31 -0.67
CA THR A 27 0.68 -1.27 -1.47
C THR A 27 1.91 -0.97 -0.60
N THR A 28 1.79 0.02 0.28
CA THR A 28 2.87 0.40 1.19
C THR A 28 3.22 -0.76 2.12
N LEU A 29 2.22 -1.46 2.64
CA LEU A 29 2.43 -2.60 3.51
C LEU A 29 3.19 -3.72 2.79
N ALA A 30 2.82 -4.00 1.53
CA ALA A 30 3.53 -4.99 0.73
C ALA A 30 5.00 -4.62 0.53
N GLU A 31 5.30 -3.35 0.30
CA GLU A 31 6.67 -2.85 0.17
C GLU A 31 7.46 -2.99 1.48
N VAL A 32 6.84 -2.70 2.61
CA VAL A 32 7.45 -2.86 3.92
C VAL A 32 7.76 -4.34 4.18
N ILE A 33 6.82 -5.24 3.89
CA ILE A 33 7.02 -6.68 4.03
C ILE A 33 8.20 -7.15 3.17
N ALA A 34 8.25 -6.70 1.92
CA ALA A 34 9.33 -7.05 1.00
C ALA A 34 10.70 -6.62 1.53
N ARG A 35 10.76 -5.44 2.10
CA ARG A 35 11.99 -4.89 2.67
C ARG A 35 12.47 -5.72 3.85
N TYR A 36 11.58 -6.06 4.79
CA TYR A 36 11.91 -6.90 5.94
C TYR A 36 12.31 -8.31 5.54
N ALA A 37 11.69 -8.86 4.50
CA ALA A 37 11.99 -10.20 4.02
C ALA A 37 13.17 -10.23 3.05
N ASN A 38 13.73 -9.08 2.70
CA ASN A 38 14.78 -8.95 1.68
C ASN A 38 14.35 -9.60 0.35
N ALA A 39 13.15 -9.27 -0.10
CA ALA A 39 12.54 -9.81 -1.30
C ALA A 39 12.36 -8.74 -2.37
N ASP A 40 12.44 -9.15 -3.63
CA ASP A 40 12.06 -8.28 -4.75
C ASP A 40 10.54 -8.25 -4.87
N VAL A 41 9.99 -7.15 -5.38
CA VAL A 41 8.56 -6.99 -5.60
C VAL A 41 8.26 -6.90 -7.09
N GLU A 42 7.37 -7.79 -7.56
CA GLU A 42 6.74 -7.68 -8.87
C GLU A 42 5.32 -7.19 -8.66
N ARG A 43 4.90 -6.17 -9.39
CA ARG A 43 3.57 -5.58 -9.25
C ARG A 43 2.76 -5.79 -10.50
N ILE A 44 1.54 -6.27 -10.33
CA ILE A 44 0.54 -6.31 -11.40
C ILE A 44 -0.79 -5.79 -10.86
N SER A 45 -1.59 -5.22 -11.76
CA SER A 45 -2.94 -4.80 -11.45
C SER A 45 -3.91 -5.67 -12.25
N ALA A 46 -4.88 -6.25 -11.57
CA ALA A 46 -5.89 -7.07 -12.25
C ALA A 46 -6.78 -6.25 -13.19
N VAL A 47 -6.77 -4.92 -13.06
CA VAL A 47 -7.53 -4.03 -13.94
C VAL A 47 -6.84 -3.85 -15.29
N THR A 48 -5.51 -3.73 -15.29
CA THR A 48 -4.73 -3.39 -16.49
C THR A 48 -3.86 -4.52 -17.02
N SER A 49 -3.66 -5.58 -16.23
CA SER A 49 -2.77 -6.68 -16.60
C SER A 49 -3.56 -7.90 -17.07
N GLY A 50 -2.95 -8.66 -17.97
CA GLY A 50 -3.50 -9.93 -18.45
C GLY A 50 -2.52 -11.07 -18.31
N VAL A 51 -2.76 -12.14 -19.07
CA VAL A 51 -1.96 -13.36 -19.02
C VAL A 51 -0.49 -13.09 -19.33
N LYS A 52 -0.22 -12.18 -20.26
CA LYS A 52 1.16 -11.83 -20.66
C LYS A 52 1.95 -11.28 -19.48
N GLU A 53 1.39 -10.32 -18.77
CA GLU A 53 2.03 -9.65 -17.64
C GLU A 53 2.24 -10.61 -16.48
N ILE A 54 1.28 -11.51 -16.26
CA ILE A 54 1.40 -12.57 -15.25
C ILE A 54 2.58 -13.48 -15.57
N ARG A 55 2.68 -13.95 -16.82
CA ARG A 55 3.77 -14.83 -17.26
C ARG A 55 5.13 -14.17 -17.13
N GLU A 56 5.22 -12.90 -17.51
CA GLU A 56 6.47 -12.15 -17.40
C GLU A 56 6.91 -11.99 -15.94
N ALA A 57 5.98 -11.69 -15.05
CA ALA A 57 6.28 -11.56 -13.62
C ALA A 57 6.74 -12.90 -13.02
N ILE A 58 6.07 -13.99 -13.38
CA ILE A 58 6.46 -15.32 -12.93
C ILE A 58 7.86 -15.70 -13.44
N GLU A 59 8.17 -15.37 -14.68
CA GLU A 59 9.50 -15.65 -15.26
C GLU A 59 10.59 -14.88 -14.53
N ARG A 60 10.36 -13.61 -14.22
CA ARG A 60 11.31 -12.82 -13.41
C ARG A 60 11.47 -13.41 -12.02
N ALA A 61 10.38 -13.89 -11.42
CA ALA A 61 10.43 -14.54 -10.11
C ALA A 61 11.28 -15.83 -10.14
N ARG A 62 11.17 -16.60 -11.23
CA ARG A 62 12.01 -17.80 -11.41
C ARG A 62 13.48 -17.46 -11.52
N GLN A 63 13.80 -16.42 -12.28
CA GLN A 63 15.17 -15.93 -12.41
C GLN A 63 15.72 -15.48 -11.06
N ASN A 64 14.92 -14.75 -10.26
CA ASN A 64 15.30 -14.36 -8.92
C ASN A 64 15.56 -15.56 -8.02
N ARG A 65 14.69 -16.56 -8.07
CA ARG A 65 14.83 -17.78 -7.28
C ARG A 65 16.13 -18.51 -7.60
N ASN A 66 16.46 -18.60 -8.88
CA ASN A 66 17.71 -19.21 -9.34
C ASN A 66 18.93 -18.45 -8.84
N ALA A 67 18.79 -17.15 -8.62
CA ALA A 67 19.83 -16.28 -8.05
C ALA A 67 19.79 -16.22 -6.51
N GLY A 68 18.96 -17.03 -5.86
CA GLY A 68 18.84 -17.08 -4.41
C GLY A 68 18.02 -15.95 -3.81
N ARG A 69 17.19 -15.25 -4.60
CA ARG A 69 16.36 -14.15 -4.14
C ARG A 69 14.89 -14.53 -4.13
N ARG A 70 14.18 -14.02 -3.11
CA ARG A 70 12.73 -14.20 -3.01
C ARG A 70 12.00 -13.14 -3.83
N THR A 71 10.83 -13.48 -4.34
CA THR A 71 9.96 -12.54 -5.04
C THR A 71 8.58 -12.53 -4.40
N ILE A 72 8.12 -11.34 -4.07
CA ILE A 72 6.73 -11.08 -3.73
C ILE A 72 6.03 -10.64 -5.01
N LEU A 73 4.95 -11.34 -5.37
CA LEU A 73 4.06 -10.90 -6.43
C LEU A 73 2.87 -10.17 -5.79
N PHE A 74 2.86 -8.85 -5.93
CA PHE A 74 1.77 -8.01 -5.45
C PHE A 74 0.74 -7.83 -6.56
N VAL A 75 -0.50 -8.25 -6.31
CA VAL A 75 -1.60 -8.15 -7.27
C VAL A 75 -2.65 -7.21 -6.73
N ASP A 76 -2.72 -6.01 -7.30
CA ASP A 76 -3.72 -5.03 -6.93
C ASP A 76 -5.07 -5.36 -7.57
N GLU A 77 -6.15 -5.13 -6.82
CA GLU A 77 -7.52 -5.42 -7.25
C GLU A 77 -7.71 -6.87 -7.71
N VAL A 78 -7.16 -7.82 -6.95
CA VAL A 78 -7.10 -9.24 -7.31
C VAL A 78 -8.49 -9.84 -7.60
N HIS A 79 -9.55 -9.29 -7.02
CA HIS A 79 -10.93 -9.71 -7.24
C HIS A 79 -11.39 -9.50 -8.71
N ARG A 80 -10.68 -8.66 -9.46
CA ARG A 80 -10.99 -8.41 -10.88
C ARG A 80 -10.49 -9.52 -11.81
N PHE A 81 -9.58 -10.35 -11.38
CA PHE A 81 -9.20 -11.53 -12.13
C PHE A 81 -10.30 -12.59 -12.09
N ASN A 82 -10.55 -13.25 -13.21
CA ASN A 82 -11.49 -14.36 -13.26
C ASN A 82 -10.89 -15.60 -12.59
N LYS A 83 -11.69 -16.66 -12.46
CA LYS A 83 -11.29 -17.89 -11.76
C LYS A 83 -10.04 -18.52 -12.38
N SER A 84 -9.97 -18.55 -13.71
CA SER A 84 -8.86 -19.14 -14.44
C SER A 84 -7.56 -18.36 -14.19
N GLN A 85 -7.64 -17.03 -14.19
CA GLN A 85 -6.49 -16.17 -13.91
C GLN A 85 -6.02 -16.32 -12.46
N GLN A 86 -6.96 -16.43 -11.52
CA GLN A 86 -6.62 -16.67 -10.11
C GLN A 86 -5.92 -18.02 -9.94
N ASP A 87 -6.41 -19.06 -10.61
CA ASP A 87 -5.80 -20.39 -10.54
C ASP A 87 -4.40 -20.42 -11.16
N ALA A 88 -4.10 -19.53 -12.07
CA ALA A 88 -2.78 -19.47 -12.71
C ALA A 88 -1.64 -19.17 -11.72
N PHE A 89 -1.94 -18.59 -10.57
CA PHE A 89 -0.94 -18.33 -9.54
C PHE A 89 -0.63 -19.54 -8.67
N LEU A 90 -1.55 -20.49 -8.58
CA LEU A 90 -1.47 -21.60 -7.61
C LEU A 90 -0.20 -22.46 -7.72
N PRO A 91 0.21 -22.92 -8.90
CA PRO A 91 1.43 -23.75 -8.99
C PRO A 91 2.67 -22.99 -8.50
N HIS A 92 2.72 -21.68 -8.73
CA HIS A 92 3.87 -20.84 -8.40
C HIS A 92 3.91 -20.46 -6.92
N ILE A 93 2.74 -20.42 -6.27
CA ILE A 93 2.66 -20.29 -4.81
C ILE A 93 3.11 -21.61 -4.16
N GLU A 94 2.63 -22.72 -4.68
CA GLU A 94 2.91 -24.05 -4.12
C GLU A 94 4.39 -24.42 -4.22
N ASP A 95 5.04 -24.12 -5.34
CA ASP A 95 6.45 -24.46 -5.54
C ASP A 95 7.42 -23.42 -4.95
N GLY A 96 6.90 -22.32 -4.38
CA GLY A 96 7.73 -21.29 -3.77
C GLY A 96 8.36 -20.30 -4.74
N THR A 97 7.97 -20.31 -6.02
CA THR A 97 8.45 -19.34 -6.99
C THR A 97 8.08 -17.93 -6.59
N ILE A 98 6.86 -17.76 -6.09
CA ILE A 98 6.38 -16.46 -5.60
C ILE A 98 5.79 -16.59 -4.19
N THR A 99 5.87 -15.49 -3.45
CA THR A 99 5.00 -15.25 -2.31
C THR A 99 3.93 -14.28 -2.79
N PHE A 100 2.68 -14.69 -2.70
CA PHE A 100 1.57 -13.94 -3.26
C PHE A 100 1.01 -12.96 -2.24
N ILE A 101 0.87 -11.69 -2.62
CA ILE A 101 0.14 -10.71 -1.82
C ILE A 101 -0.93 -10.09 -2.72
N GLY A 102 -2.17 -10.49 -2.49
CA GLY A 102 -3.32 -9.91 -3.20
C GLY A 102 -3.93 -8.77 -2.41
N ALA A 103 -4.28 -7.69 -3.07
CA ALA A 103 -4.99 -6.58 -2.46
C ALA A 103 -6.39 -6.47 -3.06
N THR A 104 -7.38 -6.26 -2.21
CA THR A 104 -8.78 -6.17 -2.64
C THR A 104 -9.58 -5.25 -1.74
N THR A 105 -10.55 -4.55 -2.32
CA THR A 105 -11.56 -3.79 -1.60
C THR A 105 -12.81 -4.63 -1.33
N GLU A 106 -12.92 -5.79 -1.97
CA GLU A 106 -14.09 -6.66 -1.91
C GLU A 106 -13.85 -7.83 -0.95
N ASN A 107 -14.93 -8.40 -0.42
CA ASN A 107 -14.82 -9.54 0.50
C ASN A 107 -14.22 -10.76 -0.22
N PRO A 108 -13.02 -11.22 0.18
CA PRO A 108 -12.35 -12.33 -0.49
C PRO A 108 -13.16 -13.62 -0.51
N SER A 109 -13.99 -13.86 0.50
CA SER A 109 -14.82 -15.07 0.60
C SER A 109 -15.77 -15.22 -0.57
N PHE A 110 -16.18 -14.11 -1.20
CA PHE A 110 -17.11 -14.12 -2.33
C PHE A 110 -16.42 -14.02 -3.67
N GLU A 111 -15.25 -13.38 -3.72
CA GLU A 111 -14.61 -12.98 -4.97
C GLU A 111 -13.40 -13.83 -5.36
N LEU A 112 -12.80 -14.53 -4.40
CA LEU A 112 -11.58 -15.31 -4.66
C LEU A 112 -11.86 -16.80 -4.59
N ASN A 113 -11.09 -17.55 -5.39
CA ASN A 113 -11.20 -19.01 -5.42
C ASN A 113 -10.79 -19.60 -4.07
N SER A 114 -11.50 -20.65 -3.67
CA SER A 114 -11.21 -21.35 -2.41
C SER A 114 -9.80 -21.91 -2.38
N ALA A 115 -9.27 -22.35 -3.51
CA ALA A 115 -7.91 -22.86 -3.61
C ALA A 115 -6.88 -21.78 -3.29
N LEU A 116 -7.11 -20.56 -3.77
CA LEU A 116 -6.23 -19.42 -3.47
C LEU A 116 -6.34 -19.03 -1.99
N LEU A 117 -7.56 -18.96 -1.46
CA LEU A 117 -7.82 -18.63 -0.06
C LEU A 117 -7.20 -19.63 0.90
N SER A 118 -7.15 -20.92 0.54
CA SER A 118 -6.54 -21.94 1.39
C SER A 118 -5.02 -21.84 1.48
N ARG A 119 -4.40 -21.12 0.54
CA ARG A 119 -2.95 -20.96 0.46
C ARG A 119 -2.46 -19.59 0.93
N ALA A 120 -3.37 -18.73 1.37
CA ALA A 120 -3.06 -17.37 1.79
C ALA A 120 -3.81 -17.03 3.06
N ARG A 121 -3.21 -16.19 3.89
CA ARG A 121 -3.91 -15.65 5.08
C ARG A 121 -4.61 -14.36 4.69
N VAL A 122 -5.82 -14.17 5.19
CA VAL A 122 -6.59 -12.95 4.95
C VAL A 122 -6.41 -12.00 6.13
N TYR A 123 -5.99 -10.77 5.84
CA TYR A 123 -5.86 -9.71 6.82
C TYR A 123 -6.82 -8.58 6.48
N LEU A 124 -7.68 -8.25 7.43
CA LEU A 124 -8.60 -7.13 7.28
C LEU A 124 -7.92 -5.84 7.73
N LEU A 125 -7.80 -4.89 6.81
CA LEU A 125 -7.26 -3.58 7.07
C LEU A 125 -8.41 -2.58 7.19
N LYS A 126 -8.37 -1.75 8.22
CA LYS A 126 -9.43 -0.76 8.47
C LYS A 126 -9.01 0.60 7.96
N SER A 127 -9.99 1.41 7.58
CA SER A 127 -9.76 2.82 7.29
C SER A 127 -9.14 3.50 8.50
N LEU A 128 -8.26 4.46 8.25
CA LEU A 128 -7.64 5.22 9.31
C LEU A 128 -8.66 6.18 9.94
N SER A 129 -8.53 6.40 11.24
CA SER A 129 -9.31 7.41 11.93
C SER A 129 -8.85 8.81 11.55
N THR A 130 -9.65 9.83 11.88
CA THR A 130 -9.25 11.23 11.71
C THR A 130 -7.96 11.51 12.46
N GLU A 131 -7.81 10.98 13.66
CA GLU A 131 -6.62 11.15 14.48
C GLU A 131 -5.39 10.48 13.85
N ASP A 132 -5.56 9.30 13.27
CA ASP A 132 -4.49 8.61 12.56
C ASP A 132 -4.02 9.40 11.34
N ILE A 133 -4.95 9.98 10.58
CA ILE A 133 -4.63 10.84 9.43
C ILE A 133 -3.87 12.09 9.89
N GLU A 134 -4.30 12.70 11.00
CA GLU A 134 -3.58 13.86 11.56
C GLU A 134 -2.13 13.50 11.91
N GLN A 135 -1.90 12.31 12.45
CA GLN A 135 -0.55 11.84 12.73
C GLN A 135 0.28 11.64 11.46
N VAL A 136 -0.31 11.08 10.41
CA VAL A 136 0.36 10.92 9.12
C VAL A 136 0.79 12.28 8.57
N LEU A 137 -0.08 13.28 8.64
CA LEU A 137 0.24 14.63 8.19
C LEU A 137 1.34 15.27 9.03
N THR A 138 1.29 15.09 10.35
CA THR A 138 2.32 15.60 11.26
C THR A 138 3.68 14.99 10.94
N GLN A 139 3.73 13.68 10.73
CA GLN A 139 4.98 13.00 10.36
C GLN A 139 5.52 13.50 9.02
N ALA A 140 4.65 13.74 8.03
CA ALA A 140 5.06 14.28 6.76
C ALA A 140 5.66 15.68 6.90
N MET A 141 5.13 16.50 7.80
CA MET A 141 5.66 17.83 8.07
C MET A 141 7.01 17.79 8.78
N GLU A 142 7.27 16.77 9.59
CA GLU A 142 8.50 16.65 10.38
C GLU A 142 9.61 15.88 9.66
N ASP A 143 9.27 15.03 8.72
CA ASP A 143 10.24 14.17 8.03
C ASP A 143 11.13 15.01 7.10
N LYS A 144 12.42 15.06 7.43
CA LYS A 144 13.42 15.83 6.68
C LYS A 144 13.86 15.15 5.39
N THR A 145 13.65 13.83 5.28
CA THR A 145 14.11 13.03 4.13
C THR A 145 13.05 12.92 3.05
N ARG A 146 11.80 12.62 3.45
CA ARG A 146 10.70 12.32 2.53
C ARG A 146 9.57 13.33 2.58
N GLY A 147 9.60 14.25 3.54
CA GLY A 147 8.54 15.22 3.78
C GLY A 147 9.06 16.65 3.79
N TYR A 148 8.40 17.46 4.58
CA TYR A 148 8.63 18.90 4.61
C TYR A 148 9.46 19.39 5.79
N GLY A 149 10.06 18.46 6.55
CA GLY A 149 10.93 18.80 7.67
C GLY A 149 12.12 19.64 7.20
N GLY A 150 12.34 20.77 7.87
CA GLY A 150 13.40 21.68 7.50
C GLY A 150 13.05 22.68 6.40
N GLN A 151 11.84 22.61 5.84
CA GLN A 151 11.31 23.62 4.92
C GLN A 151 10.48 24.65 5.67
N ASP A 152 10.38 25.86 5.11
CA ASP A 152 9.60 26.95 5.72
C ASP A 152 8.12 26.85 5.35
N ILE A 153 7.51 25.71 5.72
CA ILE A 153 6.09 25.42 5.49
C ILE A 153 5.45 25.17 6.84
N VAL A 154 4.33 25.82 7.08
CA VAL A 154 3.56 25.69 8.31
C VAL A 154 2.20 25.07 8.00
N LEU A 155 1.86 23.98 8.67
CA LEU A 155 0.55 23.36 8.63
C LEU A 155 -0.18 23.67 9.93
N PRO A 156 -1.12 24.64 9.93
CA PRO A 156 -1.89 24.94 11.13
C PRO A 156 -2.72 23.73 11.57
N ASP A 157 -2.97 23.61 12.87
CA ASP A 157 -3.78 22.52 13.44
C ASP A 157 -5.17 22.46 12.81
N GLU A 158 -5.78 23.61 12.59
CA GLU A 158 -7.08 23.74 11.94
C GLU A 158 -7.08 23.14 10.53
N THR A 159 -6.05 23.43 9.74
CA THR A 159 -5.91 22.91 8.38
C THR A 159 -5.65 21.41 8.39
N ARG A 160 -4.79 20.93 9.28
CA ARG A 160 -4.50 19.52 9.42
C ARG A 160 -5.77 18.73 9.72
N ARG A 161 -6.59 19.23 10.64
CA ARG A 161 -7.86 18.59 10.98
C ARG A 161 -8.86 18.62 9.82
N ALA A 162 -8.92 19.74 9.11
CA ALA A 162 -9.78 19.86 7.94
C ALA A 162 -9.43 18.86 6.84
N ILE A 163 -8.15 18.66 6.58
CA ILE A 163 -7.67 17.64 5.64
C ILE A 163 -8.09 16.24 6.12
N ALA A 164 -7.85 15.95 7.40
CA ALA A 164 -8.15 14.64 7.98
C ALA A 164 -9.63 14.30 7.88
N GLU A 165 -10.51 15.25 8.09
CA GLU A 165 -11.95 15.05 7.95
C GLU A 165 -12.38 14.90 6.48
N LEU A 166 -11.74 15.61 5.57
CA LEU A 166 -12.07 15.60 4.15
C LEU A 166 -11.75 14.27 3.47
N VAL A 167 -10.64 13.63 3.83
CA VAL A 167 -10.13 12.48 3.09
C VAL A 167 -10.75 11.16 3.51
N ASN A 168 -11.58 11.14 4.54
CA ASN A 168 -12.37 9.98 4.94
C ASN A 168 -11.54 8.69 5.13
N GLY A 169 -10.45 8.80 5.87
CA GLY A 169 -9.61 7.66 6.22
C GLY A 169 -8.57 7.27 5.18
N ASP A 170 -8.43 8.03 4.11
CA ASP A 170 -7.51 7.75 3.02
C ASP A 170 -6.20 8.53 3.19
N ALA A 171 -5.15 7.84 3.68
CA ALA A 171 -3.84 8.47 3.92
C ALA A 171 -3.18 8.98 2.63
N ARG A 172 -3.32 8.27 1.52
CA ARG A 172 -2.75 8.70 0.24
C ARG A 172 -3.38 10.01 -0.20
N ARG A 173 -4.70 10.09 -0.11
CA ARG A 173 -5.44 11.30 -0.45
C ARG A 173 -5.04 12.46 0.45
N ALA A 174 -4.80 12.20 1.74
CA ALA A 174 -4.33 13.21 2.68
C ALA A 174 -2.96 13.77 2.27
N LEU A 175 -2.01 12.90 1.95
CA LEU A 175 -0.67 13.30 1.52
C LEU A 175 -0.70 14.03 0.18
N ASN A 176 -1.52 13.60 -0.77
CA ASN A 176 -1.71 14.29 -2.05
C ASN A 176 -2.31 15.68 -1.85
N THR A 177 -3.27 15.81 -0.94
CA THR A 177 -3.87 17.10 -0.61
C THR A 177 -2.85 18.04 0.01
N LEU A 178 -2.04 17.53 0.94
CA LEU A 178 -0.97 18.31 1.56
C LEU A 178 0.03 18.80 0.52
N GLU A 179 0.46 17.93 -0.39
CA GLU A 179 1.38 18.28 -1.47
C GLU A 179 0.82 19.37 -2.37
N MET A 180 -0.44 19.24 -2.76
CA MET A 180 -1.13 20.23 -3.60
C MET A 180 -1.20 21.58 -2.90
N MET A 181 -1.54 21.60 -1.59
CA MET A 181 -1.59 22.83 -0.82
C MET A 181 -0.22 23.49 -0.69
N ALA A 182 0.83 22.67 -0.46
CA ALA A 182 2.20 23.18 -0.37
C ALA A 182 2.64 23.85 -1.68
N ASP A 183 2.25 23.27 -2.81
CA ASP A 183 2.57 23.82 -4.13
C ASP A 183 1.80 25.10 -4.43
N MET A 184 0.57 25.23 -3.91
CA MET A 184 -0.29 26.39 -4.14
C MET A 184 -0.04 27.55 -3.18
N ALA A 185 0.55 27.29 -2.02
CA ALA A 185 0.72 28.29 -0.99
C ALA A 185 1.77 29.33 -1.38
N GLU A 186 1.47 30.58 -1.10
CA GLU A 186 2.38 31.71 -1.33
C GLU A 186 3.27 31.94 -0.11
N VAL A 187 4.48 32.42 -0.38
CA VAL A 187 5.42 32.82 0.68
C VAL A 187 4.94 34.11 1.30
N ASN A 188 4.79 34.14 2.62
CA ASN A 188 4.37 35.34 3.33
C ASN A 188 5.55 36.28 3.61
N ASP A 189 5.28 37.42 4.30
CA ASP A 189 6.29 38.41 4.61
C ASP A 189 7.42 37.90 5.50
N SER A 190 7.16 36.84 6.27
CA SER A 190 8.15 36.16 7.13
C SER A 190 8.97 35.12 6.39
N GLY A 191 8.76 34.94 5.10
CA GLY A 191 9.45 33.92 4.29
C GLY A 191 8.90 32.53 4.43
N LYS A 192 7.71 32.36 5.01
CA LYS A 192 7.06 31.07 5.27
C LYS A 192 5.84 30.88 4.40
N ARG A 193 5.57 29.62 4.06
CA ARG A 193 4.32 29.20 3.43
C ARG A 193 3.38 28.66 4.50
N VAL A 194 2.29 29.37 4.72
CA VAL A 194 1.26 28.95 5.68
C VAL A 194 0.11 28.29 4.90
N LEU A 195 -0.15 27.03 5.18
CA LEU A 195 -1.20 26.28 4.49
C LEU A 195 -2.56 26.59 5.14
N LYS A 196 -3.21 27.62 4.66
CA LYS A 196 -4.48 28.10 5.23
C LYS A 196 -5.64 27.18 4.83
N PRO A 197 -6.67 27.00 5.69
CA PRO A 197 -7.83 26.17 5.38
C PRO A 197 -8.55 26.57 4.08
N GLU A 198 -8.51 27.85 3.73
CA GLU A 198 -9.15 28.37 2.52
C GLU A 198 -8.62 27.75 1.23
N LEU A 199 -7.39 27.20 1.26
CA LEU A 199 -6.82 26.49 0.11
C LEU A 199 -7.57 25.20 -0.22
N LEU A 200 -8.40 24.70 0.71
CA LEU A 200 -9.19 23.48 0.51
C LEU A 200 -10.50 23.71 -0.24
N THR A 201 -10.91 24.95 -0.47
CA THR A 201 -12.18 25.26 -1.13
C THR A 201 -12.09 25.45 -2.64
#